data_2c344e50dfbbecd74664c2656be2fa0e
#
_entry.id   2c344e50dfbbecd74664c2656be2fa0e
#
_cell.length_a   1.000
_cell.length_b   1.000
_cell.length_c   1.000
_cell.angle_alpha   90.00
_cell.angle_beta   90.00
_cell.angle_gamma   90.00
#
_symmetry.space_group_name_H-M   'P 1'
#
loop_
_entity.id
_entity.type
_entity.pdbx_description
1 polymer ?
#
loop_
_entity_poly.entity_id
_entity_poly.type
_entity_poly.pdbx_seq_one_letter_code
_entity_poly.pdbx_strand_id
1 'polypeptide(L)'
;LDSYELIVDGKKIDTPPKELELLYHLASTPNRVYTRNQLLDEVWGFDYFGDSRTVDVHIKRLREKIENVSSQWALKTVWGVGYKFELAGAPGAKES
;
A
#
# COMPACT_ATOMS: atom_id res chain seq x y z
N LEU A 1 -0.38 16.61 -3.93
CA LEU A 1 0.96 16.27 -4.33
C LEU A 1 1.10 16.32 -5.84
N ASP A 2 2.08 17.05 -6.29
CA ASP A 2 2.32 17.15 -7.72
C ASP A 2 2.97 15.89 -8.26
N SER A 3 3.73 15.21 -7.43
CA SER A 3 4.35 13.97 -7.83
C SER A 3 4.56 13.11 -6.60
N TYR A 4 4.45 11.82 -6.81
CA TYR A 4 4.71 10.86 -5.75
C TYR A 4 6.12 10.33 -5.90
N GLU A 5 6.81 10.24 -4.79
CA GLU A 5 8.15 9.69 -4.76
C GLU A 5 8.30 8.76 -3.58
N LEU A 6 9.03 7.70 -3.77
CA LEU A 6 9.36 6.79 -2.68
C LEU A 6 10.80 7.02 -2.30
N ILE A 7 11.00 7.52 -1.09
CA ILE A 7 12.33 7.79 -0.58
C ILE A 7 12.56 6.93 0.65
N VAL A 8 13.62 6.15 0.61
CA VAL A 8 13.97 5.23 1.68
C VAL A 8 15.41 5.51 2.10
N ASP A 9 15.58 5.84 3.38
CA ASP A 9 16.91 6.16 3.93
C ASP A 9 17.61 7.24 3.13
N GLY A 10 16.85 8.23 2.70
CA GLY A 10 17.40 9.34 1.93
C GLY A 10 17.62 9.05 0.47
N LYS A 11 17.32 7.84 0.01
CA LYS A 11 17.49 7.47 -1.39
C LYS A 11 16.15 7.35 -2.09
N LYS A 12 16.09 7.92 -3.29
CA LYS A 12 14.89 7.79 -4.10
C LYS A 12 14.85 6.40 -4.72
N ILE A 13 13.74 5.70 -4.49
CA ILE A 13 13.54 4.37 -5.05
C ILE A 13 12.71 4.50 -6.30
N ASP A 14 13.22 3.99 -7.41
CA ASP A 14 12.51 4.02 -8.67
C ASP A 14 11.26 3.14 -8.56
N THR A 15 10.10 3.77 -8.67
CA THR A 15 8.84 3.08 -8.43
C THR A 15 7.83 3.52 -9.48
N PRO A 16 7.22 2.58 -10.20
CA PRO A 16 6.20 2.93 -11.18
C PRO A 16 5.07 3.74 -10.56
N PRO A 17 4.49 4.67 -11.31
CA PRO A 17 3.47 5.57 -10.76
C PRO A 17 2.31 4.87 -10.09
N LYS A 18 1.82 3.77 -10.67
CA LYS A 18 0.65 3.11 -10.09
C LYS A 18 0.98 2.44 -8.76
N GLU A 19 2.21 1.97 -8.60
CA GLU A 19 2.63 1.43 -7.30
C GLU A 19 2.67 2.54 -6.25
N LEU A 20 3.16 3.72 -6.64
CA LEU A 20 3.19 4.86 -5.71
C LEU A 20 1.78 5.29 -5.33
N GLU A 21 0.89 5.35 -6.32
CA GLU A 21 -0.50 5.73 -6.04
C GLU A 21 -1.15 4.76 -5.06
N LEU A 22 -0.91 3.47 -5.25
CA LEU A 22 -1.45 2.45 -4.37
C LEU A 22 -0.92 2.61 -2.95
N LEU A 23 0.38 2.76 -2.83
CA LEU A 23 1.00 2.94 -1.51
C LEU A 23 0.47 4.19 -0.82
N TYR A 24 0.42 5.29 -1.56
CA TYR A 24 -0.08 6.54 -1.00
C TYR A 24 -1.52 6.40 -0.54
N HIS A 25 -2.34 5.74 -1.34
CA HIS A 25 -3.75 5.55 -1.01
C HIS A 25 -3.91 4.79 0.31
N LEU A 26 -3.16 3.71 0.45
CA LEU A 26 -3.20 2.92 1.67
C LEU A 26 -2.63 3.69 2.86
N ALA A 27 -1.53 4.40 2.65
CA ALA A 27 -0.86 5.11 3.74
C ALA A 27 -1.64 6.34 4.20
N SER A 28 -2.50 6.88 3.36
CA SER A 28 -3.28 8.06 3.75
C SER A 28 -4.36 7.72 4.77
N THR A 29 -4.72 6.45 4.91
CA THR A 29 -5.67 6.00 5.92
C THR A 29 -5.08 4.77 6.62
N PRO A 30 -4.09 4.99 7.48
CA PRO A 30 -3.41 3.86 8.13
C PRO A 30 -4.39 3.00 8.93
N ASN A 31 -4.09 1.72 8.95
CA ASN A 31 -4.85 0.70 9.68
C ASN A 31 -6.25 0.45 9.14
N ARG A 32 -6.61 1.08 8.04
CA ARG A 32 -7.88 0.79 7.38
C ARG A 32 -7.68 -0.35 6.40
N VAL A 33 -8.61 -1.32 6.42
CA VAL A 33 -8.57 -2.46 5.52
C VAL A 33 -9.31 -2.13 4.24
N TYR A 34 -8.67 -2.42 3.10
CA TYR A 34 -9.27 -2.24 1.78
C TYR A 34 -9.36 -3.58 1.09
N THR A 35 -10.51 -3.86 0.47
CA THR A 35 -10.61 -5.04 -0.39
C THR A 35 -9.89 -4.76 -1.70
N ARG A 36 -9.56 -5.85 -2.42
CA ARG A 36 -8.91 -5.69 -3.72
C ARG A 36 -9.78 -4.90 -4.70
N ASN A 37 -11.09 -5.14 -4.67
CA ASN A 37 -11.99 -4.41 -5.57
C ASN A 37 -12.07 -2.93 -5.21
N GLN A 38 -12.04 -2.61 -3.92
CA GLN A 38 -12.01 -1.21 -3.52
C GLN A 38 -10.75 -0.53 -4.04
N LEU A 39 -9.61 -1.20 -3.95
CA LEU A 39 -8.36 -0.62 -4.44
C LEU A 39 -8.37 -0.48 -5.96
N LEU A 40 -8.95 -1.43 -6.67
CA LEU A 40 -9.11 -1.28 -8.11
C LEU A 40 -9.93 -0.05 -8.46
N ASP A 41 -11.08 0.10 -7.81
CA ASP A 41 -11.96 1.23 -8.09
C ASP A 41 -11.32 2.56 -7.74
N GLU A 42 -10.62 2.61 -6.61
CA GLU A 42 -10.14 3.88 -6.08
C GLU A 42 -8.79 4.29 -6.64
N VAL A 43 -7.95 3.33 -7.00
CA VAL A 43 -6.62 3.64 -7.53
C VAL A 43 -6.59 3.52 -9.04
N TRP A 44 -7.18 2.49 -9.60
CA TRP A 44 -7.21 2.29 -11.05
C TRP A 44 -8.39 2.94 -11.74
N GLY A 45 -9.55 3.03 -11.05
CA GLY A 45 -10.72 3.66 -11.60
C GLY A 45 -11.82 2.67 -11.95
N PHE A 46 -13.07 3.15 -11.96
CA PHE A 46 -14.20 2.27 -12.19
C PHE A 46 -14.24 1.71 -13.60
N ASP A 47 -13.60 2.37 -14.54
CA ASP A 47 -13.58 1.91 -15.92
C ASP A 47 -12.40 0.98 -16.23
N TYR A 48 -11.69 0.56 -15.22
CA TYR A 48 -10.60 -0.40 -15.42
C TYR A 48 -11.20 -1.81 -15.47
N PHE A 49 -10.94 -2.51 -16.56
CA PHE A 49 -11.49 -3.84 -16.77
C PHE A 49 -10.50 -4.97 -16.50
N GLY A 50 -9.43 -4.68 -15.80
CA GLY A 50 -8.45 -5.70 -15.48
C GLY A 50 -8.84 -6.57 -14.30
N ASP A 51 -8.01 -7.55 -14.05
CA ASP A 51 -8.21 -8.50 -12.97
C ASP A 51 -7.73 -7.90 -11.64
N SER A 52 -8.43 -8.22 -10.56
CA SER A 52 -8.01 -7.75 -9.23
C SER A 52 -6.66 -8.28 -8.81
N ARG A 53 -6.15 -9.30 -9.48
CA ARG A 53 -4.80 -9.78 -9.21
C ARG A 53 -3.73 -8.74 -9.51
N THR A 54 -4.06 -7.71 -10.29
CA THR A 54 -3.12 -6.63 -10.51
C THR A 54 -2.77 -5.93 -9.19
N VAL A 55 -3.73 -5.84 -8.29
CA VAL A 55 -3.47 -5.28 -6.96
C VAL A 55 -2.43 -6.12 -6.23
N ASP A 56 -2.60 -7.44 -6.26
CA ASP A 56 -1.67 -8.34 -5.58
C ASP A 56 -0.25 -8.20 -6.11
N VAL A 57 -0.11 -8.07 -7.41
CA VAL A 57 1.21 -7.93 -8.03
C VAL A 57 1.86 -6.62 -7.57
N HIS A 58 1.09 -5.54 -7.55
CA HIS A 58 1.63 -4.25 -7.13
C HIS A 58 2.00 -4.24 -5.65
N ILE A 59 1.19 -4.89 -4.82
CA ILE A 59 1.52 -5.02 -3.40
C ILE A 59 2.82 -5.80 -3.23
N LYS A 60 2.99 -6.89 -3.96
CA LYS A 60 4.20 -7.67 -3.87
C LYS A 60 5.43 -6.85 -4.23
N ARG A 61 5.35 -6.10 -5.32
CA ARG A 61 6.46 -5.26 -5.76
C ARG A 61 6.77 -4.15 -4.76
N LEU A 62 5.74 -3.56 -4.17
CA LEU A 62 5.96 -2.57 -3.13
C LEU A 62 6.64 -3.17 -1.92
N ARG A 63 6.19 -4.36 -1.49
CA ARG A 63 6.80 -5.01 -0.34
C ARG A 63 8.27 -5.29 -0.57
N GLU A 64 8.63 -5.68 -1.78
CA GLU A 64 10.02 -5.96 -2.11
C GLU A 64 10.89 -4.70 -1.97
N LYS A 65 10.30 -3.54 -2.23
CA LYS A 65 11.04 -2.29 -2.16
C LYS A 65 11.12 -1.72 -0.75
N ILE A 66 10.10 -1.95 0.07
CA ILE A 66 10.02 -1.29 1.37
C ILE A 66 10.08 -2.25 2.55
N GLU A 67 10.22 -3.53 2.29
CA GLU A 67 10.34 -4.52 3.35
C GLU A 67 11.60 -4.24 4.16
N ASN A 68 11.48 -4.31 5.47
CA ASN A 68 12.59 -4.07 6.39
C ASN A 68 13.07 -2.62 6.43
N VAL A 69 12.33 -1.71 5.82
CA VAL A 69 12.68 -0.30 5.87
C VAL A 69 12.37 0.29 7.23
N SER A 70 11.26 -0.14 7.81
CA SER A 70 10.85 0.40 9.10
C SER A 70 10.13 -0.68 9.89
N SER A 71 10.34 -0.69 11.20
CA SER A 71 9.56 -1.54 12.09
C SER A 71 8.27 -0.86 12.52
N GLN A 72 8.06 0.39 12.11
CA GLN A 72 6.92 1.18 12.57
C GLN A 72 5.73 1.09 11.63
N TRP A 73 5.92 0.60 10.42
CA TRP A 73 4.81 0.46 9.46
C TRP A 73 5.10 -0.68 8.50
N ALA A 74 4.05 -1.20 7.92
CA ALA A 74 4.18 -2.29 6.97
C ALA A 74 2.90 -2.42 6.15
N LEU A 75 3.04 -2.96 4.95
CA LEU A 75 1.89 -3.37 4.16
C LEU A 75 1.53 -4.79 4.58
N LYS A 76 0.31 -4.94 5.06
CA LYS A 76 -0.14 -6.23 5.60
C LYS A 76 -1.26 -6.81 4.75
N THR A 77 -1.26 -8.12 4.63
CA THR A 77 -2.37 -8.85 4.05
C THR A 77 -3.38 -9.15 5.15
N VAL A 78 -4.65 -8.86 4.86
CA VAL A 78 -5.73 -9.28 5.74
C VAL A 78 -6.40 -10.43 5.02
N TRP A 79 -6.10 -11.64 5.46
CA TRP A 79 -6.49 -12.85 4.74
C TRP A 79 -8.01 -12.93 4.56
N GLY A 80 -8.40 -13.20 3.33
CA GLY A 80 -9.80 -13.29 2.98
C GLY A 80 -10.48 -11.95 2.76
N VAL A 81 -9.78 -10.84 2.96
CA VAL A 81 -10.37 -9.51 2.82
C VAL A 81 -9.58 -8.64 1.85
N GLY A 82 -8.31 -8.35 2.15
CA GLY A 82 -7.53 -7.47 1.30
C GLY A 82 -6.24 -7.03 1.97
N TYR A 83 -6.01 -5.72 1.97
CA TYR A 83 -4.74 -5.17 2.44
C TYR A 83 -4.95 -3.95 3.30
N LYS A 84 -3.94 -3.64 4.11
CA LYS A 84 -3.91 -2.42 4.90
C LYS A 84 -2.48 -1.94 5.07
N PHE A 85 -2.34 -0.64 5.34
CA PHE A 85 -1.07 -0.06 5.74
C PHE A 85 -1.10 0.06 7.25
N GLU A 86 -0.32 -0.77 7.92
CA GLU A 86 -0.35 -0.85 9.37
C GLU A 86 0.71 0.06 9.97
N LEU A 87 0.30 0.86 10.96
CA LEU A 87 1.23 1.66 11.73
C LEU A 87 1.36 1.06 13.12
N ALA A 88 2.56 0.60 13.45
CA ALA A 88 2.87 0.21 14.81
C ALA A 88 2.95 1.48 15.64
N GLY A 89 2.47 1.46 16.83
CA GLY A 89 2.48 2.64 17.66
C GLY A 89 1.24 3.49 17.55
N ALA A 90 0.36 3.19 16.57
CA ALA A 90 -0.94 3.84 16.55
C ALA A 90 -1.74 3.39 17.75
N PRO A 91 -2.67 4.22 18.25
CA PRO A 91 -3.50 3.81 19.37
C PRO A 91 -4.17 2.48 19.10
N GLY A 92 -4.01 1.55 20.02
CA GLY A 92 -4.58 0.23 19.89
C GLY A 92 -3.72 -0.77 19.16
N ALA A 93 -2.81 -0.33 18.31
CA ALA A 93 -1.98 -1.25 17.53
C ALA A 93 -0.96 -1.95 18.40
N LYS A 94 -0.38 -1.24 19.32
CA LYS A 94 0.66 -1.78 20.19
C LYS A 94 0.12 -2.72 21.25
N GLU A 95 -1.17 -2.75 21.39
CA GLU A 95 -1.80 -3.62 22.37
C GLU A 95 -1.72 -5.08 22.03
N SER A 96 -1.53 -5.35 20.77
CA SER A 96 -1.45 -6.72 20.31
C SER A 96 -0.18 -7.38 20.76
#